data_0410ab350173d26975de191bec989475
#
_entry.id   0410ab350173d26975de191bec989475
#
_cell.length_a   1.000
_cell.length_b   1.000
_cell.length_c   1.000
_cell.angle_alpha   90.00
_cell.angle_beta   90.00
_cell.angle_gamma   90.00
#
_symmetry.space_group_name_H-M   'P 1'
#
loop_
_entity.id
_entity.type
_entity.pdbx_description
1 polymer ?
#
loop_
_entity_poly.entity_id
_entity_poly.type
_entity_poly.pdbx_seq_one_letter_code
_entity_poly.pdbx_strand_id
1 'polypeptide(L)'
;MSRIGREPIAVPAGVTVTISDGNHVTVKGPLGELQNKFAKELTIAQEGANLIVTRPNDQKEMRALHGLTRTLINNMVVGVTKGYEKKLEIVGVGYRVEKQAGKIVLGLGYSHPVVFEEKDGVTFACPDNITILVKGIDKQAVGQVAAVIRSKRPPEPYLGKGIKYSGERIRRKAGKTGK
;
A
#
# COMPACT_ATOMS: atom_id res chain seq x y z
N MET A 1 -4.52 22.73 13.72
CA MET A 1 -5.48 21.65 14.04
C MET A 1 -5.41 20.57 12.96
N SER A 2 -5.44 19.27 13.31
CA SER A 2 -5.47 18.20 12.30
C SER A 2 -6.91 18.04 11.78
N ARG A 3 -7.18 18.42 10.54
CA ARG A 3 -8.47 18.20 9.88
C ARG A 3 -8.78 16.70 9.77
N ILE A 4 -7.77 15.91 9.37
CA ILE A 4 -7.87 14.47 9.13
C ILE A 4 -8.25 13.70 10.40
N GLY A 5 -7.63 14.01 11.56
CA GLY A 5 -7.88 13.27 12.79
C GLY A 5 -9.31 13.41 13.32
N ARG A 6 -9.96 14.54 13.06
CA ARG A 6 -11.34 14.83 13.53
C ARG A 6 -12.44 14.22 12.66
N GLU A 7 -12.09 13.81 11.46
CA GLU A 7 -13.05 13.28 10.51
C GLU A 7 -13.49 11.87 10.94
N PRO A 8 -14.78 11.59 11.16
CA PRO A 8 -15.25 10.28 11.54
C PRO A 8 -14.92 9.25 10.43
N ILE A 9 -14.74 7.99 10.82
CA ILE A 9 -14.51 6.88 9.89
C ILE A 9 -15.83 6.13 9.78
N ALA A 10 -16.46 6.18 8.61
CA ALA A 10 -17.67 5.41 8.35
C ALA A 10 -17.32 3.91 8.25
N VAL A 11 -18.04 3.08 9.01
CA VAL A 11 -17.95 1.62 8.96
C VAL A 11 -19.05 1.13 8.02
N PRO A 12 -18.73 0.62 6.82
CA PRO A 12 -19.74 0.16 5.89
C PRO A 12 -20.41 -1.13 6.38
N ALA A 13 -21.61 -1.40 5.88
CA ALA A 13 -22.31 -2.65 6.15
C ALA A 13 -21.46 -3.87 5.76
N GLY A 14 -21.41 -4.88 6.63
CA GLY A 14 -20.56 -6.07 6.43
C GLY A 14 -19.15 -5.96 6.98
N VAL A 15 -18.78 -4.83 7.62
CA VAL A 15 -17.52 -4.67 8.35
C VAL A 15 -17.80 -4.66 9.85
N THR A 16 -17.07 -5.48 10.59
CA THR A 16 -17.10 -5.50 12.06
C THR A 16 -15.78 -4.95 12.59
N VAL A 17 -15.87 -4.02 13.52
CA VAL A 17 -14.69 -3.48 14.19
C VAL A 17 -14.75 -3.85 15.68
N THR A 18 -13.70 -4.46 16.17
CA THR A 18 -13.55 -4.82 17.58
C THR A 18 -12.37 -4.04 18.15
N ILE A 19 -12.61 -3.36 19.26
CA ILE A 19 -11.60 -2.60 19.99
C ILE A 19 -11.37 -3.32 21.30
N SER A 20 -10.15 -3.82 21.50
CA SER A 20 -9.75 -4.52 22.73
C SER A 20 -8.84 -3.63 23.58
N ASP A 21 -8.60 -4.05 24.83
CA ASP A 21 -7.75 -3.32 25.77
C ASP A 21 -6.37 -2.97 25.19
N GLY A 22 -5.93 -1.74 25.48
CA GLY A 22 -4.66 -1.22 24.98
C GLY A 22 -4.68 -0.77 23.53
N ASN A 23 -5.86 -0.41 23.00
CA ASN A 23 -6.08 0.07 21.63
C ASN A 23 -5.68 -0.96 20.55
N HIS A 24 -5.91 -2.24 20.84
CA HIS A 24 -5.88 -3.27 19.81
C HIS A 24 -7.16 -3.20 18.98
N VAL A 25 -7.05 -2.84 17.72
CA VAL A 25 -8.19 -2.74 16.79
C VAL A 25 -8.12 -3.87 15.79
N THR A 26 -9.18 -4.65 15.73
CA THR A 26 -9.40 -5.71 14.74
C THR A 26 -10.53 -5.29 13.82
N VAL A 27 -10.27 -5.28 12.52
CA VAL A 27 -11.27 -4.95 11.49
C VAL A 27 -11.48 -6.16 10.61
N LYS A 28 -12.70 -6.70 10.61
CA LYS A 28 -13.10 -7.87 9.82
C LYS A 28 -14.10 -7.46 8.74
N GLY A 29 -13.85 -7.85 7.50
CA GLY A 29 -14.71 -7.53 6.37
C GLY A 29 -14.75 -8.66 5.33
N PRO A 30 -15.40 -8.44 4.18
CA PRO A 30 -15.60 -9.46 3.15
C PRO A 30 -14.31 -10.01 2.54
N LEU A 31 -13.22 -9.20 2.49
CA LEU A 31 -11.95 -9.63 1.89
C LEU A 31 -10.98 -10.25 2.91
N GLY A 32 -11.25 -10.14 4.21
CA GLY A 32 -10.41 -10.70 5.25
C GLY A 32 -10.44 -9.89 6.55
N GLU A 33 -9.44 -10.11 7.37
CA GLU A 33 -9.29 -9.50 8.69
C GLU A 33 -7.93 -8.84 8.80
N LEU A 34 -7.90 -7.65 9.38
CA LEU A 34 -6.68 -6.91 9.71
C LEU A 34 -6.67 -6.54 11.19
N GLN A 35 -5.50 -6.63 11.80
CA GLN A 35 -5.30 -6.27 13.20
C GLN A 35 -4.14 -5.28 13.31
N ASN A 36 -4.30 -4.29 14.17
CA ASN A 36 -3.22 -3.37 14.49
C ASN A 36 -3.35 -2.84 15.92
N LYS A 37 -2.22 -2.46 16.50
CA LYS A 37 -2.13 -1.86 17.82
C LYS A 37 -1.80 -0.39 17.69
N PHE A 38 -2.59 0.45 18.34
CA PHE A 38 -2.43 1.91 18.31
C PHE A 38 -1.93 2.46 19.65
N ALA A 39 -1.54 3.73 19.65
CA ALA A 39 -1.09 4.42 20.86
C ALA A 39 -2.17 4.41 21.95
N LYS A 40 -1.78 4.03 23.17
CA LYS A 40 -2.70 3.88 24.31
C LYS A 40 -3.28 5.22 24.79
N GLU A 41 -2.59 6.30 24.53
CA GLU A 41 -2.94 7.66 24.93
C GLU A 41 -4.16 8.20 24.17
N LEU A 42 -4.48 7.60 23.04
CA LEU A 42 -5.65 7.98 22.24
C LEU A 42 -6.87 7.16 22.68
N THR A 43 -8.04 7.76 22.57
CA THR A 43 -9.30 7.06 22.80
C THR A 43 -9.94 6.77 21.44
N ILE A 44 -10.25 5.50 21.19
CA ILE A 44 -10.92 5.04 19.98
C ILE A 44 -12.31 4.55 20.41
N ALA A 45 -13.37 5.19 19.93
CA ALA A 45 -14.74 4.85 20.27
C ALA A 45 -15.57 4.61 19.01
N GLN A 46 -16.53 3.71 19.10
CA GLN A 46 -17.51 3.48 18.04
C GLN A 46 -18.84 4.14 18.45
N GLU A 47 -19.29 5.08 17.62
CA GLU A 47 -20.58 5.76 17.78
C GLU A 47 -21.48 5.40 16.59
N GLY A 48 -22.37 4.44 16.82
CA GLY A 48 -23.24 3.90 15.79
C GLY A 48 -22.47 3.29 14.63
N ALA A 49 -22.61 3.85 13.43
CA ALA A 49 -21.92 3.41 12.23
C ALA A 49 -20.55 4.11 11.99
N ASN A 50 -20.09 4.93 12.93
CA ASN A 50 -18.86 5.68 12.79
C ASN A 50 -17.86 5.33 13.89
N LEU A 51 -16.57 5.35 13.55
CA LEU A 51 -15.46 5.31 14.50
C LEU A 51 -14.89 6.71 14.67
N ILE A 52 -14.69 7.10 15.91
CA ILE A 52 -14.13 8.40 16.28
C ILE A 52 -12.87 8.16 17.08
N VAL A 53 -11.81 8.88 16.72
CA VAL A 53 -10.54 8.89 17.45
C VAL A 53 -10.44 10.23 18.17
N THR A 54 -10.20 10.22 19.48
CA THR A 54 -10.00 11.42 20.28
C THR A 54 -8.62 11.42 20.94
N ARG A 55 -8.12 12.61 21.28
CA ARG A 55 -6.82 12.81 21.91
C ARG A 55 -6.97 13.55 23.24
N PRO A 56 -6.12 13.29 24.26
CA PRO A 56 -6.24 13.89 25.57
C PRO A 56 -5.83 15.36 25.61
N ASN A 57 -4.90 15.79 24.74
CA ASN A 57 -4.37 17.15 24.72
C ASN A 57 -3.92 17.56 23.29
N ASP A 58 -3.51 18.83 23.16
CA ASP A 58 -3.09 19.44 21.88
C ASP A 58 -1.56 19.49 21.69
N GLN A 59 -0.81 18.68 22.42
CA GLN A 59 0.64 18.56 22.23
C GLN A 59 0.96 18.09 20.80
N LYS A 60 2.12 18.48 20.29
CA LYS A 60 2.57 18.19 18.92
C LYS A 60 2.52 16.70 18.60
N GLU A 61 2.97 15.86 19.53
CA GLU A 61 2.98 14.41 19.40
C GLU A 61 1.56 13.83 19.32
N MET A 62 0.68 14.21 20.25
CA MET A 62 -0.72 13.75 20.26
C MET A 62 -1.48 14.17 19.00
N ARG A 63 -1.19 15.33 18.45
CA ARG A 63 -1.76 15.78 17.17
C ARG A 63 -1.28 14.92 16.00
N ALA A 64 -0.01 14.51 15.98
CA ALA A 64 0.54 13.65 14.95
C ALA A 64 -0.05 12.23 15.05
N LEU A 65 -0.04 11.62 16.24
CA LEU A 65 -0.60 10.30 16.49
C LEU A 65 -2.10 10.23 16.19
N HIS A 66 -2.87 11.27 16.51
CA HIS A 66 -4.30 11.34 16.22
C HIS A 66 -4.59 11.22 14.73
N GLY A 67 -3.92 12.00 13.88
CA GLY A 67 -4.09 11.92 12.43
C GLY A 67 -3.60 10.61 11.83
N LEU A 68 -2.47 10.10 12.34
CA LEU A 68 -1.91 8.81 11.91
C LEU A 68 -2.87 7.66 12.23
N THR A 69 -3.31 7.54 13.49
CA THR A 69 -4.21 6.47 13.94
C THR A 69 -5.51 6.46 13.16
N ARG A 70 -6.14 7.63 13.01
CA ARG A 70 -7.35 7.75 12.18
C ARG A 70 -7.13 7.26 10.76
N THR A 71 -6.03 7.65 10.13
CA THR A 71 -5.72 7.26 8.75
C THR A 71 -5.46 5.75 8.63
N LEU A 72 -4.74 5.17 9.58
CA LEU A 72 -4.46 3.73 9.58
C LEU A 72 -5.74 2.90 9.77
N ILE A 73 -6.62 3.27 10.70
CA ILE A 73 -7.91 2.59 10.89
C ILE A 73 -8.76 2.71 9.62
N ASN A 74 -8.84 3.90 9.02
CA ASN A 74 -9.56 4.08 7.76
C ASN A 74 -8.98 3.22 6.63
N ASN A 75 -7.65 3.10 6.56
CA ASN A 75 -7.02 2.20 5.59
C ASN A 75 -7.39 0.73 5.85
N MET A 76 -7.48 0.29 7.10
CA MET A 76 -7.93 -1.07 7.42
C MET A 76 -9.37 -1.30 6.96
N VAL A 77 -10.30 -0.37 7.26
CA VAL A 77 -11.71 -0.47 6.83
C VAL A 77 -11.83 -0.55 5.30
N VAL A 78 -11.14 0.32 4.57
CA VAL A 78 -11.12 0.30 3.10
C VAL A 78 -10.47 -0.97 2.57
N GLY A 79 -9.38 -1.43 3.21
CA GLY A 79 -8.65 -2.63 2.82
C GLY A 79 -9.49 -3.90 2.88
N VAL A 80 -10.24 -4.10 3.97
CA VAL A 80 -11.10 -5.29 4.12
C VAL A 80 -12.38 -5.23 3.29
N THR A 81 -12.75 -4.04 2.75
CA THR A 81 -13.93 -3.87 1.89
C THR A 81 -13.61 -3.93 0.41
N LYS A 82 -12.70 -3.08 -0.05
CA LYS A 82 -12.36 -2.90 -1.47
C LYS A 82 -11.02 -3.49 -1.84
N GLY A 83 -10.13 -3.68 -0.87
CA GLY A 83 -8.73 -4.00 -1.11
C GLY A 83 -7.93 -2.82 -1.64
N TYR A 84 -6.64 -3.05 -1.81
CA TYR A 84 -5.70 -2.12 -2.41
C TYR A 84 -5.02 -2.75 -3.61
N GLU A 85 -4.76 -1.92 -4.60
CA GLU A 85 -4.03 -2.30 -5.80
C GLU A 85 -2.97 -1.24 -6.12
N LYS A 86 -1.76 -1.69 -6.48
CA LYS A 86 -0.70 -0.86 -7.06
C LYS A 86 -0.28 -1.43 -8.40
N LYS A 87 -0.42 -0.61 -9.44
CA LYS A 87 0.00 -0.95 -10.80
C LYS A 87 1.43 -0.48 -11.05
N LEU A 88 2.29 -1.40 -11.49
CA LEU A 88 3.65 -1.14 -11.93
C LEU A 88 3.75 -1.45 -13.43
N GLU A 89 4.56 -0.66 -14.13
CA GLU A 89 4.82 -0.79 -15.56
C GLU A 89 6.31 -1.03 -15.77
N ILE A 90 6.62 -2.01 -16.61
CA ILE A 90 7.99 -2.35 -16.99
C ILE A 90 8.27 -1.71 -18.34
N VAL A 91 9.31 -0.93 -18.42
CA VAL A 91 9.76 -0.25 -19.65
C VAL A 91 11.16 -0.74 -20.00
N GLY A 92 11.35 -1.21 -21.21
CA GLY A 92 12.66 -1.64 -21.72
C GLY A 92 12.55 -2.79 -22.71
N VAL A 93 13.38 -2.78 -23.75
CA VAL A 93 13.44 -3.86 -24.75
C VAL A 93 13.95 -5.13 -24.07
N GLY A 94 13.20 -6.23 -24.23
CA GLY A 94 13.51 -7.52 -23.64
C GLY A 94 13.17 -7.67 -22.16
N TYR A 95 12.63 -6.62 -21.50
CA TYR A 95 12.13 -6.74 -20.14
C TYR A 95 10.74 -7.34 -20.16
N ARG A 96 10.49 -8.28 -19.25
CA ARG A 96 9.21 -8.97 -19.17
C ARG A 96 8.91 -9.45 -17.75
N VAL A 97 7.64 -9.68 -17.47
CA VAL A 97 7.15 -10.36 -16.29
C VAL A 97 6.31 -11.56 -16.70
N GLU A 98 6.45 -12.64 -15.95
CA GLU A 98 5.63 -13.85 -16.10
C GLU A 98 5.07 -14.22 -14.74
N LYS A 99 3.76 -14.47 -14.67
CA LYS A 99 3.13 -15.03 -13.47
C LYS A 99 3.23 -16.55 -13.52
N GLN A 100 3.75 -17.13 -12.45
CA GLN A 100 3.73 -18.55 -12.17
C GLN A 100 2.89 -18.81 -10.92
N ALA A 101 2.61 -20.06 -10.57
CA ALA A 101 1.83 -20.41 -9.39
C ALA A 101 2.46 -19.79 -8.12
N GLY A 102 1.76 -18.82 -7.49
CA GLY A 102 2.19 -18.19 -6.23
C GLY A 102 3.42 -17.27 -6.32
N LYS A 103 3.90 -16.92 -7.53
CA LYS A 103 5.07 -16.04 -7.72
C LYS A 103 5.03 -15.31 -9.05
N ILE A 104 5.82 -14.25 -9.15
CA ILE A 104 6.15 -13.59 -10.42
C ILE A 104 7.64 -13.70 -10.69
N VAL A 105 7.99 -13.87 -11.96
CA VAL A 105 9.35 -13.96 -12.45
C VAL A 105 9.61 -12.78 -13.38
N LEU A 106 10.62 -12.00 -13.07
CA LEU A 106 10.98 -10.77 -13.78
C LEU A 106 12.26 -10.98 -14.57
N GLY A 107 12.19 -10.82 -15.88
CA GLY A 107 13.35 -10.69 -16.77
C GLY A 107 13.68 -9.21 -16.93
N LEU A 108 14.72 -8.72 -16.26
CA LEU A 108 15.09 -7.30 -16.21
C LEU A 108 16.47 -7.02 -16.83
N GLY A 109 16.97 -7.92 -17.68
CA GLY A 109 18.29 -7.81 -18.30
C GLY A 109 19.44 -8.12 -17.33
N TYR A 110 19.18 -8.87 -16.27
CA TYR A 110 20.21 -9.48 -15.42
C TYR A 110 20.55 -10.88 -15.91
N SER A 111 21.69 -11.42 -15.47
CA SER A 111 22.12 -12.79 -15.77
C SER A 111 21.19 -13.86 -15.19
N HIS A 112 20.41 -13.50 -14.17
CA HIS A 112 19.43 -14.37 -13.52
C HIS A 112 18.08 -13.65 -13.38
N PRO A 113 16.94 -14.36 -13.42
CA PRO A 113 15.64 -13.77 -13.21
C PRO A 113 15.46 -13.32 -11.76
N VAL A 114 14.67 -12.29 -11.54
CA VAL A 114 14.28 -11.83 -10.21
C VAL A 114 12.91 -12.42 -9.88
N VAL A 115 12.81 -13.15 -8.77
CA VAL A 115 11.58 -13.84 -8.35
C VAL A 115 10.98 -13.16 -7.12
N PHE A 116 9.67 -12.97 -7.12
CA PHE A 116 8.89 -12.55 -5.97
C PHE A 116 7.76 -13.53 -5.70
N GLU A 117 7.67 -14.02 -4.47
CA GLU A 117 6.61 -14.91 -4.00
C GLU A 117 5.46 -14.12 -3.40
N GLU A 118 4.25 -14.65 -3.53
CA GLU A 118 3.06 -14.14 -2.87
C GLU A 118 3.15 -14.45 -1.36
N LYS A 119 3.23 -13.40 -0.53
CA LYS A 119 3.36 -13.51 0.93
C LYS A 119 2.54 -12.42 1.61
N ASP A 120 2.25 -12.60 2.88
CA ASP A 120 1.63 -11.58 3.76
C ASP A 120 0.29 -11.03 3.22
N GLY A 121 -0.51 -11.87 2.58
CA GLY A 121 -1.79 -11.47 2.01
C GLY A 121 -1.68 -10.58 0.76
N VAL A 122 -0.48 -10.49 0.15
CA VAL A 122 -0.24 -9.81 -1.12
C VAL A 122 -0.24 -10.82 -2.25
N THR A 123 -1.02 -10.54 -3.28
CA THR A 123 -1.13 -11.34 -4.51
C THR A 123 -0.71 -10.53 -5.73
N PHE A 124 -0.29 -11.22 -6.78
CA PHE A 124 0.11 -10.61 -8.03
C PHE A 124 -0.84 -10.96 -9.16
N ALA A 125 -1.06 -10.02 -10.07
CA ALA A 125 -1.68 -10.29 -11.37
C ALA A 125 -0.84 -9.62 -12.46
N CYS A 126 -0.66 -10.32 -13.57
CA CYS A 126 0.08 -9.82 -14.73
C CYS A 126 -0.85 -9.93 -15.94
N PRO A 127 -1.66 -8.88 -16.24
CA PRO A 127 -2.51 -8.89 -17.42
C PRO A 127 -1.71 -8.94 -18.72
N ASP A 128 -0.53 -8.34 -18.70
CA ASP A 128 0.41 -8.28 -19.82
C ASP A 128 1.82 -8.60 -19.34
N ASN A 129 2.73 -8.89 -20.28
CA ASN A 129 4.14 -9.17 -19.98
C ASN A 129 4.94 -7.97 -19.46
N ILE A 130 4.33 -6.78 -19.39
CA ILE A 130 4.96 -5.52 -18.96
C ILE A 130 4.22 -4.83 -17.80
N THR A 131 3.10 -5.42 -17.34
CA THR A 131 2.27 -4.84 -16.27
C THR A 131 2.20 -5.78 -15.09
N ILE A 132 2.44 -5.24 -13.89
CA ILE A 132 2.29 -5.95 -12.62
C ILE A 132 1.24 -5.24 -11.81
N LEU A 133 0.21 -5.96 -11.36
CA LEU A 133 -0.77 -5.51 -10.39
C LEU A 133 -0.44 -6.18 -9.05
N VAL A 134 -0.08 -5.39 -8.06
CA VAL A 134 0.16 -5.83 -6.68
C VAL A 134 -1.11 -5.58 -5.90
N LYS A 135 -1.76 -6.62 -5.41
CA LYS A 135 -3.07 -6.55 -4.73
C LYS A 135 -2.97 -7.11 -3.31
N GLY A 136 -3.78 -6.57 -2.40
CA GLY A 136 -3.88 -7.06 -1.04
C GLY A 136 -4.84 -6.23 -0.20
N ILE A 137 -5.11 -6.72 1.01
CA ILE A 137 -5.99 -6.04 1.97
C ILE A 137 -5.23 -4.98 2.78
N ASP A 138 -3.93 -5.18 3.01
CA ASP A 138 -3.11 -4.22 3.75
C ASP A 138 -2.40 -3.25 2.79
N LYS A 139 -2.74 -1.96 2.92
CA LYS A 139 -2.13 -0.87 2.15
C LYS A 139 -0.62 -0.78 2.34
N GLN A 140 -0.13 -1.06 3.56
CA GLN A 140 1.29 -0.97 3.88
C GLN A 140 2.05 -2.10 3.20
N ALA A 141 1.58 -3.35 3.32
CA ALA A 141 2.16 -4.52 2.68
C ALA A 141 2.19 -4.37 1.15
N VAL A 142 1.06 -3.99 0.53
CA VAL A 142 0.97 -3.74 -0.92
C VAL A 142 1.96 -2.64 -1.35
N GLY A 143 2.03 -1.54 -0.59
CA GLY A 143 2.95 -0.44 -0.89
C GLY A 143 4.42 -0.85 -0.77
N GLN A 144 4.77 -1.59 0.28
CA GLN A 144 6.12 -2.08 0.52
C GLN A 144 6.58 -3.05 -0.56
N VAL A 145 5.76 -4.04 -0.90
CA VAL A 145 6.08 -5.01 -1.96
C VAL A 145 6.24 -4.31 -3.31
N ALA A 146 5.35 -3.38 -3.65
CA ALA A 146 5.47 -2.60 -4.88
C ALA A 146 6.75 -1.76 -4.93
N ALA A 147 7.15 -1.14 -3.81
CA ALA A 147 8.39 -0.39 -3.70
C ALA A 147 9.64 -1.28 -3.86
N VAL A 148 9.63 -2.47 -3.25
CA VAL A 148 10.72 -3.45 -3.37
C VAL A 148 10.85 -3.95 -4.81
N ILE A 149 9.74 -4.26 -5.50
CA ILE A 149 9.75 -4.64 -6.92
C ILE A 149 10.36 -3.51 -7.76
N ARG A 150 9.89 -2.25 -7.56
CA ARG A 150 10.42 -1.10 -8.29
C ARG A 150 11.91 -0.86 -8.03
N SER A 151 12.38 -1.07 -6.82
CA SER A 151 13.79 -0.89 -6.44
C SER A 151 14.75 -1.85 -7.13
N LYS A 152 14.27 -3.02 -7.62
CA LYS A 152 15.12 -3.99 -8.31
C LYS A 152 15.67 -3.46 -9.64
N ARG A 153 14.92 -2.62 -10.33
CA ARG A 153 15.37 -1.92 -11.51
C ARG A 153 14.65 -0.57 -11.63
N PRO A 154 15.11 0.47 -10.91
CA PRO A 154 14.49 1.78 -10.98
C PRO A 154 14.62 2.37 -12.38
N PRO A 155 13.66 3.21 -12.83
CA PRO A 155 13.68 3.80 -14.15
C PRO A 155 14.90 4.73 -14.30
N GLU A 156 15.66 4.54 -15.37
CA GLU A 156 16.83 5.36 -15.65
C GLU A 156 16.42 6.69 -16.32
N PRO A 157 17.24 7.76 -16.20
CA PRO A 157 16.82 9.11 -16.58
C PRO A 157 16.92 9.43 -18.09
N TYR A 158 17.45 8.55 -18.94
CA TYR A 158 17.62 8.83 -20.37
C TYR A 158 16.47 8.28 -21.21
N LEU A 159 16.30 6.98 -21.24
CA LEU A 159 15.23 6.30 -21.97
C LEU A 159 14.04 5.92 -21.10
N GLY A 160 14.20 5.98 -19.77
CA GLY A 160 13.19 5.60 -18.80
C GLY A 160 13.04 4.08 -18.64
N LYS A 161 14.08 3.30 -19.01
CA LYS A 161 14.08 1.84 -18.83
C LYS A 161 14.10 1.48 -17.36
N GLY A 162 13.26 0.55 -16.96
CA GLY A 162 13.12 0.09 -15.58
C GLY A 162 11.67 -0.15 -15.21
N ILE A 163 11.42 -0.29 -13.91
CA ILE A 163 10.09 -0.48 -13.33
C ILE A 163 9.64 0.85 -12.73
N LYS A 164 8.47 1.32 -13.12
CA LYS A 164 7.86 2.55 -12.61
C LYS A 164 6.44 2.27 -12.11
N TYR A 165 5.91 3.15 -11.27
CA TYR A 165 4.47 3.15 -10.98
C TYR A 165 3.69 3.63 -12.21
N SER A 166 2.48 3.12 -12.39
CA SER A 166 1.58 3.63 -13.41
C SER A 166 1.28 5.11 -13.17
N GLY A 167 1.46 5.93 -14.21
CA GLY A 167 1.34 7.38 -14.11
C GLY A 167 2.57 8.11 -13.51
N GLU A 168 3.63 7.41 -13.12
CA GLU A 168 4.85 8.05 -12.62
C GLU A 168 5.57 8.77 -13.76
N ARG A 169 5.75 10.08 -13.61
CA ARG A 169 6.51 10.91 -14.55
C ARG A 169 8.00 10.87 -14.20
N ILE A 170 8.79 10.24 -15.05
CA ILE A 170 10.23 10.18 -14.90
C ILE A 170 10.87 11.44 -15.51
N ARG A 171 11.64 12.17 -14.69
CA ARG A 171 12.41 13.32 -15.17
C ARG A 171 13.55 12.83 -16.07
N ARG A 172 13.42 13.05 -17.38
CA ARG A 172 14.43 12.64 -18.36
C ARG A 172 15.50 13.70 -18.51
N LYS A 173 16.72 13.24 -18.79
CA LYS A 173 17.86 14.07 -19.15
C LYS A 173 18.17 13.87 -20.63
N ALA A 174 18.66 14.92 -21.32
CA ALA A 174 19.23 14.77 -22.65
C ALA A 174 20.54 13.99 -22.56
N GLY A 175 20.74 13.03 -23.45
CA GLY A 175 22.04 12.37 -23.63
C GLY A 175 23.10 13.34 -24.15
N LYS A 176 24.38 12.96 -24.08
CA LYS A 176 25.42 13.69 -24.75
C LYS A 176 25.15 13.66 -26.27
N THR A 177 24.94 14.84 -26.86
CA THR A 177 25.00 15.00 -28.30
C THR A 177 26.46 14.82 -28.69
N GLY A 178 26.81 13.70 -29.32
CA GLY A 178 28.09 13.56 -29.99
C GLY A 178 28.17 14.62 -31.08
N LYS A 179 29.20 15.45 -31.04
CA LYS A 179 29.65 16.17 -32.24
C LYS A 179 30.38 15.20 -33.10
#